data_c0ac5f4ff0882050bb81f13f5f1b8ca9
#
_entry.id   c0ac5f4ff0882050bb81f13f5f1b8ca9
#
_cell.length_a   1.000
_cell.length_b   1.000
_cell.length_c   1.000
_cell.angle_alpha   90.00
_cell.angle_beta   90.00
_cell.angle_gamma   90.00
#
_symmetry.space_group_name_H-M   'P 1'
#
loop_
_entity.id
_entity.type
_entity.pdbx_description
1 polymer ?
#
loop_
_entity_poly.entity_id
_entity_poly.type
_entity_poly.pdbx_seq_one_letter_code
_entity_poly.pdbx_strand_id
1 'polypeptide(L)'
;RLLDGYTVAEASWMSMPVLSWQGVVFGDPLYRPYARMKDMDVEPTEEDRYFQGWWASSVQFGDRWKDRSARLMESARKAPFSCLYEALALECLYRKEPVRAGELLSSALDGAADARTRARLLLEILMAERARGGNKAFLQRADSIRGLMSSSAFLPALEEWLARVAPPPAPPKK
;
A
#
# COMPACT_ATOMS: atom_id res chain seq x y z
N ARG A 1 7.42 -12.78 -11.61
CA ARG A 1 8.49 -13.17 -12.54
C ARG A 1 9.12 -14.51 -12.18
N LEU A 2 9.49 -14.75 -10.93
CA LEU A 2 10.01 -16.06 -10.50
C LEU A 2 9.03 -17.19 -10.76
N LEU A 3 7.74 -16.97 -10.48
CA LEU A 3 6.67 -17.92 -10.77
C LEU A 3 6.47 -18.16 -12.28
N ASP A 4 6.84 -17.19 -13.11
CA ASP A 4 6.82 -17.32 -14.57
C ASP A 4 8.03 -18.14 -15.10
N GLY A 5 8.82 -18.75 -14.22
CA GLY A 5 9.96 -19.60 -14.56
C GLY A 5 11.24 -18.84 -14.94
N TYR A 6 11.31 -17.54 -14.67
CA TYR A 6 12.55 -16.77 -14.83
C TYR A 6 13.58 -17.11 -13.75
N THR A 7 14.86 -16.91 -14.04
CA THR A 7 15.93 -16.98 -13.04
C THR A 7 15.80 -15.84 -12.02
N VAL A 8 16.45 -15.96 -10.87
CA VAL A 8 16.51 -14.87 -9.87
C VAL A 8 17.10 -13.61 -10.48
N ALA A 9 18.15 -13.71 -11.33
CA ALA A 9 18.72 -12.55 -12.00
C ALA A 9 17.72 -11.85 -12.94
N GLU A 10 17.07 -12.61 -13.81
CA GLU A 10 16.08 -12.07 -14.76
C GLU A 10 14.87 -11.44 -14.03
N ALA A 11 14.33 -12.13 -13.01
CA ALA A 11 13.21 -11.65 -12.23
C ALA A 11 13.55 -10.37 -11.47
N SER A 12 14.73 -10.30 -10.86
CA SER A 12 15.22 -9.12 -10.15
C SER A 12 15.41 -7.94 -11.09
N TRP A 13 16.05 -8.17 -12.23
CA TRP A 13 16.26 -7.15 -13.25
C TRP A 13 14.93 -6.54 -13.74
N MET A 14 13.96 -7.40 -14.06
CA MET A 14 12.62 -6.96 -14.51
C MET A 14 11.80 -6.28 -13.42
N SER A 15 12.16 -6.45 -12.15
CA SER A 15 11.44 -5.86 -11.01
C SER A 15 12.02 -4.51 -10.57
N MET A 16 13.18 -4.13 -11.08
CA MET A 16 13.79 -2.84 -10.76
C MET A 16 13.08 -1.71 -11.51
N PRO A 17 12.49 -0.73 -10.81
CA PRO A 17 11.80 0.40 -11.45
C PRO A 17 12.75 1.35 -12.19
N VAL A 18 14.02 1.33 -11.80
CA VAL A 18 15.10 2.08 -12.43
C VAL A 18 16.36 1.24 -12.45
N LEU A 19 17.14 1.33 -13.51
CA LEU A 19 18.47 0.73 -13.61
C LEU A 19 19.43 1.55 -12.74
N SER A 20 19.46 1.24 -11.44
CA SER A 20 20.34 1.88 -10.49
C SER A 20 21.32 0.85 -9.94
N TRP A 21 22.61 1.18 -9.94
CA TRP A 21 23.68 0.40 -9.34
C TRP A 21 23.60 0.26 -7.80
N GLN A 22 22.60 0.87 -7.18
CA GLN A 22 22.35 0.78 -5.74
C GLN A 22 21.48 -0.43 -5.34
N GLY A 23 20.88 -1.12 -6.32
CA GLY A 23 20.15 -2.37 -6.06
C GLY A 23 21.09 -3.55 -5.97
N VAL A 24 21.10 -4.27 -4.84
CA VAL A 24 21.88 -5.49 -4.65
C VAL A 24 20.93 -6.67 -4.49
N VAL A 25 21.13 -7.70 -5.30
CA VAL A 25 20.40 -8.96 -5.22
C VAL A 25 21.34 -10.04 -4.72
N PHE A 26 20.99 -10.68 -3.59
CA PHE A 26 21.75 -11.79 -3.04
C PHE A 26 21.10 -13.11 -3.47
N GLY A 27 21.90 -14.01 -4.00
CA GLY A 27 21.48 -15.35 -4.39
C GLY A 27 22.19 -15.86 -5.64
N ASP A 28 21.93 -17.11 -5.98
CA ASP A 28 22.41 -17.68 -7.24
C ASP A 28 21.64 -17.05 -8.42
N PRO A 29 22.32 -16.31 -9.32
CA PRO A 29 21.65 -15.63 -10.43
C PRO A 29 20.95 -16.59 -11.40
N LEU A 30 21.41 -17.83 -11.48
CA LEU A 30 20.84 -18.85 -12.38
C LEU A 30 19.78 -19.73 -11.71
N TYR A 31 19.52 -19.52 -10.40
CA TYR A 31 18.53 -20.29 -9.68
C TYR A 31 17.12 -20.05 -10.24
N ARG A 32 16.45 -21.14 -10.58
CA ARG A 32 15.08 -21.16 -11.13
C ARG A 32 14.17 -22.00 -10.24
N PRO A 33 13.65 -21.46 -9.14
CA PRO A 33 12.85 -22.25 -8.19
C PRO A 33 11.58 -22.82 -8.82
N TYR A 34 11.05 -22.15 -9.82
CA TYR A 34 9.75 -22.47 -10.43
C TYR A 34 9.85 -22.75 -11.94
N ALA A 35 10.96 -23.34 -12.40
CA ALA A 35 11.20 -23.60 -13.81
C ALA A 35 10.07 -24.38 -14.53
N ARG A 36 9.33 -25.22 -13.77
CA ARG A 36 8.23 -26.02 -14.29
C ARG A 36 6.85 -25.34 -14.14
N MET A 37 6.75 -24.23 -13.43
CA MET A 37 5.46 -23.53 -13.24
C MET A 37 5.00 -22.77 -14.49
N LYS A 38 5.91 -22.51 -15.42
CA LYS A 38 5.58 -21.86 -16.70
C LYS A 38 4.58 -22.67 -17.55
N ASP A 39 4.54 -23.99 -17.32
CA ASP A 39 3.64 -24.92 -18.03
C ASP A 39 2.35 -25.21 -17.23
N MET A 40 2.17 -24.60 -16.06
CA MET A 40 0.96 -24.74 -15.28
C MET A 40 0.01 -23.59 -15.65
N ASP A 41 -1.16 -23.94 -16.20
CA ASP A 41 -2.29 -23.03 -16.36
C ASP A 41 -2.83 -22.65 -14.97
N VAL A 42 -2.12 -21.78 -14.27
CA VAL A 42 -2.59 -21.19 -13.03
C VAL A 42 -3.45 -19.98 -13.41
N GLU A 43 -4.74 -20.08 -13.15
CA GLU A 43 -5.60 -18.91 -13.31
C GLU A 43 -5.09 -17.77 -12.41
N PRO A 44 -4.93 -16.55 -12.96
CA PRO A 44 -4.46 -15.41 -12.17
C PRO A 44 -5.45 -15.11 -11.05
N THR A 45 -4.92 -14.92 -9.84
CA THR A 45 -5.72 -14.49 -8.70
C THR A 45 -6.34 -13.10 -8.96
N GLU A 46 -7.29 -12.70 -8.12
CA GLU A 46 -7.84 -11.33 -8.20
C GLU A 46 -6.75 -10.28 -7.99
N GLU A 47 -5.81 -10.54 -7.10
CA GLU A 47 -4.64 -9.66 -6.87
C GLU A 47 -3.75 -9.56 -8.10
N ASP A 48 -3.48 -10.66 -8.79
CA ASP A 48 -2.69 -10.67 -10.03
C ASP A 48 -3.38 -9.83 -11.11
N ARG A 49 -4.69 -9.98 -11.29
CA ARG A 49 -5.49 -9.18 -12.23
C ARG A 49 -5.45 -7.70 -11.88
N TYR A 50 -5.49 -7.38 -10.58
CA TYR A 50 -5.35 -6.02 -10.11
C TYR A 50 -3.98 -5.43 -10.47
N PHE A 51 -2.87 -6.12 -10.17
CA PHE A 51 -1.53 -5.66 -10.50
C PHE A 51 -1.31 -5.49 -12.00
N GLN A 52 -1.84 -6.42 -12.80
CA GLN A 52 -1.82 -6.30 -14.26
C GLN A 52 -2.59 -5.06 -14.73
N GLY A 53 -3.79 -4.82 -14.20
CA GLY A 53 -4.60 -3.64 -14.53
C GLY A 53 -3.95 -2.33 -14.10
N TRP A 54 -3.34 -2.30 -12.93
CA TRP A 54 -2.58 -1.15 -12.42
C TRP A 54 -1.39 -0.83 -13.33
N TRP A 55 -0.61 -1.83 -13.67
CA TRP A 55 0.53 -1.68 -14.57
C TRP A 55 0.10 -1.25 -15.97
N ALA A 56 -0.88 -1.92 -16.56
CA ALA A 56 -1.41 -1.58 -17.88
C ALA A 56 -1.91 -0.12 -17.94
N SER A 57 -2.59 0.33 -16.87
CA SER A 57 -3.03 1.72 -16.77
C SER A 57 -1.86 2.71 -16.72
N SER A 58 -0.74 2.34 -16.08
CA SER A 58 0.44 3.20 -16.05
C SER A 58 1.10 3.33 -17.43
N VAL A 59 1.14 2.26 -18.20
CA VAL A 59 1.64 2.26 -19.57
C VAL A 59 0.71 3.06 -20.49
N GLN A 60 -0.61 2.87 -20.36
CA GLN A 60 -1.60 3.52 -21.22
C GLN A 60 -1.69 5.03 -20.99
N PHE A 61 -1.67 5.46 -19.74
CA PHE A 61 -1.92 6.86 -19.38
C PHE A 61 -0.65 7.65 -19.05
N GLY A 62 0.48 6.97 -18.74
CA GLY A 62 1.72 7.64 -18.33
C GLY A 62 1.46 8.60 -17.17
N ASP A 63 1.90 9.85 -17.33
CA ASP A 63 1.76 10.91 -16.32
C ASP A 63 0.37 11.56 -16.25
N ARG A 64 -0.58 11.14 -17.09
CA ARG A 64 -1.96 11.67 -17.10
C ARG A 64 -2.77 11.11 -15.93
N TRP A 65 -2.41 11.53 -14.72
CA TRP A 65 -3.00 11.02 -13.48
C TRP A 65 -4.53 11.15 -13.41
N LYS A 66 -5.09 12.27 -13.88
CA LYS A 66 -6.55 12.47 -13.86
C LYS A 66 -7.28 11.35 -14.62
N ASP A 67 -6.84 11.06 -15.84
CA ASP A 67 -7.45 10.06 -16.70
C ASP A 67 -7.24 8.65 -16.12
N ARG A 68 -6.01 8.37 -15.68
CA ARG A 68 -5.65 7.11 -15.05
C ARG A 68 -6.48 6.84 -13.80
N SER A 69 -6.55 7.80 -12.89
CA SER A 69 -7.31 7.65 -11.64
C SER A 69 -8.82 7.51 -11.90
N ALA A 70 -9.39 8.23 -12.87
CA ALA A 70 -10.78 8.10 -13.25
C ALA A 70 -11.09 6.68 -13.77
N ARG A 71 -10.22 6.14 -14.64
CA ARG A 71 -10.37 4.79 -15.18
C ARG A 71 -10.26 3.71 -14.10
N LEU A 72 -9.28 3.85 -13.20
CA LEU A 72 -9.11 2.91 -12.08
C LEU A 72 -10.27 2.98 -11.09
N MET A 73 -10.81 4.17 -10.82
CA MET A 73 -12.01 4.34 -9.99
C MET A 73 -13.25 3.72 -10.63
N GLU A 74 -13.40 3.83 -11.94
CA GLU A 74 -14.49 3.15 -12.64
C GLU A 74 -14.39 1.63 -12.49
N SER A 75 -13.17 1.09 -12.60
CA SER A 75 -12.91 -0.34 -12.38
C SER A 75 -13.20 -0.76 -10.94
N ALA A 76 -12.78 0.04 -9.94
CA ALA A 76 -13.02 -0.22 -8.53
C ALA A 76 -14.52 -0.23 -8.18
N ARG A 77 -15.33 0.58 -8.83
CA ARG A 77 -16.80 0.60 -8.62
C ARG A 77 -17.48 -0.65 -9.19
N LYS A 78 -16.96 -1.19 -10.29
CA LYS A 78 -17.51 -2.40 -10.93
C LYS A 78 -17.15 -3.68 -10.17
N ALA A 79 -15.95 -3.71 -9.62
CA ALA A 79 -15.44 -4.79 -8.81
C ALA A 79 -14.71 -4.16 -7.61
N PRO A 80 -15.41 -3.93 -6.48
CA PRO A 80 -14.83 -3.28 -5.31
C PRO A 80 -13.77 -4.18 -4.71
N PHE A 81 -12.52 -3.80 -4.90
CA PHE A 81 -11.35 -4.52 -4.45
C PHE A 81 -10.53 -3.65 -3.53
N SER A 82 -10.38 -4.09 -2.27
CA SER A 82 -9.74 -3.31 -1.21
C SER A 82 -8.35 -2.79 -1.62
N CYS A 83 -7.51 -3.64 -2.23
CA CYS A 83 -6.15 -3.24 -2.62
C CYS A 83 -6.12 -2.21 -3.77
N LEU A 84 -7.14 -2.12 -4.62
CA LEU A 84 -7.20 -1.07 -5.63
C LEU A 84 -7.48 0.29 -5.02
N TYR A 85 -8.42 0.37 -4.08
CA TYR A 85 -8.68 1.59 -3.32
C TYR A 85 -7.46 2.04 -2.52
N GLU A 86 -6.77 1.09 -1.87
CA GLU A 86 -5.54 1.34 -1.12
C GLU A 86 -4.44 1.91 -2.04
N ALA A 87 -4.16 1.28 -3.17
CA ALA A 87 -3.13 1.76 -4.10
C ALA A 87 -3.46 3.15 -4.66
N LEU A 88 -4.73 3.41 -4.99
CA LEU A 88 -5.17 4.75 -5.39
C LEU A 88 -4.97 5.78 -4.27
N ALA A 89 -5.23 5.40 -3.03
CA ALA A 89 -5.05 6.26 -1.87
C ALA A 89 -3.57 6.60 -1.63
N LEU A 90 -2.69 5.59 -1.71
CA LEU A 90 -1.24 5.81 -1.56
C LEU A 90 -0.69 6.72 -2.66
N GLU A 91 -1.16 6.57 -3.90
CA GLU A 91 -0.81 7.48 -4.99
C GLU A 91 -1.34 8.91 -4.74
N CYS A 92 -2.56 9.05 -4.19
CA CYS A 92 -3.09 10.34 -3.78
C CYS A 92 -2.24 10.99 -2.67
N LEU A 93 -1.77 10.22 -1.68
CA LEU A 93 -0.85 10.73 -0.65
C LEU A 93 0.47 11.21 -1.25
N TYR A 94 1.05 10.43 -2.16
CA TYR A 94 2.25 10.82 -2.88
C TYR A 94 2.07 12.14 -3.64
N ARG A 95 0.88 12.34 -4.23
CA ARG A 95 0.51 13.57 -4.96
C ARG A 95 0.00 14.71 -4.07
N LYS A 96 0.07 14.55 -2.74
CA LYS A 96 -0.37 15.55 -1.76
C LYS A 96 -1.87 15.84 -1.81
N GLU A 97 -2.67 14.81 -2.09
CA GLU A 97 -4.15 14.85 -2.07
C GLU A 97 -4.69 14.05 -0.85
N PRO A 98 -4.40 14.45 0.41
CA PRO A 98 -4.67 13.64 1.60
C PRO A 98 -6.17 13.45 1.89
N VAL A 99 -7.02 14.40 1.50
CA VAL A 99 -8.48 14.28 1.68
C VAL A 99 -9.01 13.11 0.87
N ARG A 100 -8.68 13.09 -0.42
CA ARG A 100 -9.08 12.02 -1.34
C ARG A 100 -8.48 10.68 -0.92
N ALA A 101 -7.23 10.67 -0.44
CA ALA A 101 -6.61 9.47 0.09
C ALA A 101 -7.38 8.89 1.28
N GLY A 102 -7.83 9.72 2.22
CA GLY A 102 -8.62 9.28 3.37
C GLY A 102 -9.96 8.65 2.97
N GLU A 103 -10.66 9.21 1.97
CA GLU A 103 -11.92 8.66 1.44
C GLU A 103 -11.67 7.27 0.79
N LEU A 104 -10.61 7.14 0.00
CA LEU A 104 -10.25 5.88 -0.64
C LEU A 104 -9.83 4.81 0.37
N LEU A 105 -9.05 5.17 1.40
CA LEU A 105 -8.68 4.25 2.48
C LEU A 105 -9.87 3.79 3.29
N SER A 106 -10.87 4.64 3.50
CA SER A 106 -12.12 4.24 4.13
C SER A 106 -12.86 3.21 3.28
N SER A 107 -12.94 3.41 1.97
CA SER A 107 -13.51 2.43 1.05
C SER A 107 -12.72 1.12 1.01
N ALA A 108 -11.40 1.19 1.09
CA ALA A 108 -10.55 0.00 1.20
C ALA A 108 -10.81 -0.76 2.51
N LEU A 109 -10.99 -0.05 3.62
CA LEU A 109 -11.25 -0.63 4.94
C LEU A 109 -12.60 -1.36 4.99
N ASP A 110 -13.63 -0.83 4.33
CA ASP A 110 -14.95 -1.45 4.24
C ASP A 110 -14.88 -2.79 3.49
N GLY A 111 -14.03 -2.90 2.48
CA GLY A 111 -13.80 -4.12 1.70
C GLY A 111 -12.77 -5.09 2.29
N ALA A 112 -12.08 -4.72 3.37
CA ALA A 112 -11.02 -5.54 3.93
C ALA A 112 -11.56 -6.76 4.70
N ALA A 113 -11.22 -7.97 4.24
CA ALA A 113 -11.73 -9.22 4.78
C ALA A 113 -11.02 -9.66 6.06
N ASP A 114 -9.72 -9.43 6.18
CA ASP A 114 -8.90 -9.94 7.29
C ASP A 114 -8.44 -8.84 8.26
N ALA A 115 -8.21 -9.26 9.51
CA ALA A 115 -7.84 -8.34 10.60
C ALA A 115 -6.47 -7.66 10.38
N ARG A 116 -5.54 -8.32 9.70
CA ARG A 116 -4.20 -7.77 9.42
C ARG A 116 -4.27 -6.64 8.40
N THR A 117 -4.99 -6.86 7.31
CA THR A 117 -5.26 -5.83 6.28
C THR A 117 -6.01 -4.65 6.90
N ARG A 118 -7.05 -4.90 7.70
CA ARG A 118 -7.77 -3.83 8.42
C ARG A 118 -6.86 -3.00 9.30
N ALA A 119 -5.99 -3.63 10.10
CA ALA A 119 -5.07 -2.93 10.98
C ALA A 119 -4.05 -2.08 10.20
N ARG A 120 -3.54 -2.58 9.07
CA ARG A 120 -2.64 -1.83 8.18
C ARG A 120 -3.34 -0.61 7.60
N LEU A 121 -4.53 -0.77 7.05
CA LEU A 121 -5.34 0.33 6.49
C LEU A 121 -5.67 1.40 7.53
N LEU A 122 -5.90 1.02 8.79
CA LEU A 122 -6.09 1.99 9.89
C LEU A 122 -4.84 2.85 10.12
N LEU A 123 -3.63 2.28 10.01
CA LEU A 123 -2.39 3.07 10.08
C LEU A 123 -2.25 4.01 8.88
N GLU A 124 -2.63 3.58 7.69
CA GLU A 124 -2.59 4.41 6.48
C GLU A 124 -3.61 5.56 6.54
N ILE A 125 -4.79 5.33 7.13
CA ILE A 125 -5.76 6.40 7.44
C ILE A 125 -5.12 7.45 8.36
N LEU A 126 -4.36 7.04 9.38
CA LEU A 126 -3.62 7.98 10.23
C LEU A 126 -2.56 8.76 9.46
N MET A 127 -1.91 8.15 8.47
CA MET A 127 -0.98 8.88 7.58
C MET A 127 -1.72 9.96 6.78
N ALA A 128 -2.89 9.64 6.23
CA ALA A 128 -3.71 10.61 5.50
C ALA A 128 -4.18 11.75 6.40
N GLU A 129 -4.63 11.45 7.62
CA GLU A 129 -5.04 12.46 8.61
C GLU A 129 -3.87 13.38 9.00
N ARG A 130 -2.69 12.82 9.21
CA ARG A 130 -1.48 13.61 9.50
C ARG A 130 -1.10 14.51 8.32
N ALA A 131 -1.19 14.01 7.10
CA ALA A 131 -0.91 14.78 5.90
C ALA A 131 -1.91 15.92 5.68
N ARG A 132 -3.18 15.73 6.10
CA ARG A 132 -4.26 16.72 6.00
C ARG A 132 -4.15 17.82 7.05
N GLY A 133 -3.99 17.46 8.32
CA GLY A 133 -4.11 18.37 9.46
C GLY A 133 -2.96 18.33 10.44
N GLY A 134 -1.83 17.75 10.06
CA GLY A 134 -0.64 17.65 10.88
C GLY A 134 -0.81 16.74 12.12
N ASN A 135 0.05 16.94 13.10
CA ASN A 135 0.08 16.12 14.30
C ASN A 135 -1.22 16.21 15.13
N LYS A 136 -1.92 17.34 15.07
CA LYS A 136 -3.18 17.51 15.80
C LYS A 136 -4.27 16.56 15.28
N ALA A 137 -4.49 16.54 13.97
CA ALA A 137 -5.46 15.64 13.35
C ALA A 137 -5.10 14.16 13.57
N PHE A 138 -3.83 13.84 13.44
CA PHE A 138 -3.30 12.51 13.75
C PHE A 138 -3.64 12.07 15.18
N LEU A 139 -3.30 12.88 16.20
CA LEU A 139 -3.54 12.53 17.60
C LEU A 139 -5.04 12.38 17.92
N GLN A 140 -5.88 13.27 17.41
CA GLN A 140 -7.33 13.19 17.57
C GLN A 140 -7.92 11.88 17.03
N ARG A 141 -7.39 11.38 15.91
CA ARG A 141 -7.89 10.16 15.29
C ARG A 141 -7.27 8.90 15.89
N ALA A 142 -6.02 9.00 16.37
CA ALA A 142 -5.24 7.87 16.83
C ALA A 142 -5.88 7.14 18.02
N ASP A 143 -6.51 7.86 18.96
CA ASP A 143 -7.16 7.24 20.12
C ASP A 143 -8.30 6.30 19.72
N SER A 144 -9.11 6.70 18.74
CA SER A 144 -10.18 5.84 18.22
C SER A 144 -9.64 4.61 17.49
N ILE A 145 -8.57 4.77 16.72
CA ILE A 145 -7.93 3.68 15.99
C ILE A 145 -7.20 2.73 16.94
N ARG A 146 -6.58 3.24 18.00
CA ARG A 146 -5.94 2.44 19.04
C ARG A 146 -6.89 1.42 19.66
N GLY A 147 -8.13 1.82 19.96
CA GLY A 147 -9.16 0.91 20.46
C GLY A 147 -9.48 -0.21 19.48
N LEU A 148 -9.55 0.10 18.18
CA LEU A 148 -9.82 -0.87 17.13
C LEU A 148 -8.65 -1.83 16.86
N MET A 149 -7.43 -1.45 17.25
CA MET A 149 -6.21 -2.23 17.04
C MET A 149 -5.72 -2.97 18.29
N SER A 150 -6.50 -3.01 19.38
CA SER A 150 -6.06 -3.53 20.69
C SER A 150 -5.52 -4.96 20.65
N SER A 151 -5.98 -5.80 19.74
CA SER A 151 -5.49 -7.18 19.53
C SER A 151 -4.58 -7.35 18.31
N SER A 152 -4.17 -6.25 17.66
CA SER A 152 -3.39 -6.28 16.43
C SER A 152 -1.89 -6.33 16.70
N ALA A 153 -1.17 -7.10 15.88
CA ALA A 153 0.30 -7.09 15.85
C ALA A 153 0.89 -5.72 15.46
N PHE A 154 0.10 -4.80 14.91
CA PHE A 154 0.52 -3.45 14.55
C PHE A 154 0.36 -2.42 15.69
N LEU A 155 -0.25 -2.80 16.83
CA LEU A 155 -0.41 -1.90 17.96
C LEU A 155 0.93 -1.33 18.46
N PRO A 156 2.03 -2.10 18.61
CA PRO A 156 3.32 -1.56 19.03
C PRO A 156 3.86 -0.48 18.08
N ALA A 157 3.65 -0.63 16.77
CA ALA A 157 4.06 0.38 15.78
C ALA A 157 3.26 1.68 15.93
N LEU A 158 1.97 1.58 16.20
CA LEU A 158 1.14 2.74 16.50
C LEU A 158 1.59 3.45 17.78
N GLU A 159 1.87 2.72 18.86
CA GLU A 159 2.34 3.28 20.13
C GLU A 159 3.68 4.00 19.96
N GLU A 160 4.62 3.40 19.24
CA GLU A 160 5.89 4.05 18.94
C GLU A 160 5.68 5.34 18.13
N TRP A 161 4.78 5.32 17.16
CA TRP A 161 4.47 6.50 16.36
C TRP A 161 3.81 7.59 17.20
N LEU A 162 2.88 7.23 18.09
CA LEU A 162 2.26 8.16 19.05
C LEU A 162 3.30 8.80 19.96
N ALA A 163 4.24 8.03 20.49
CA ALA A 163 5.30 8.52 21.35
C ALA A 163 6.21 9.55 20.66
N ARG A 164 6.45 9.38 19.37
CA ARG A 164 7.25 10.34 18.56
C ARG A 164 6.52 11.62 18.22
N VAL A 165 5.19 11.58 18.16
CA VAL A 165 4.34 12.71 17.74
C VAL A 165 3.78 13.48 18.93
N ALA A 166 3.65 12.83 20.09
CA ALA A 166 3.18 13.45 21.32
C ALA A 166 4.07 14.65 21.72
N PRO A 167 3.50 15.74 22.18
CA PRO A 167 4.29 16.85 22.71
C PRO A 167 5.10 16.38 23.93
N PRO A 168 6.30 16.93 24.16
CA PRO A 168 7.07 16.59 25.37
C PRO A 168 6.24 16.88 26.63
N PRO A 169 6.38 16.07 27.69
CA PRO A 169 5.65 16.28 28.92
C PRO A 169 5.90 17.71 29.46
N ALA A 170 4.84 18.36 29.92
CA ALA A 170 4.97 19.70 30.49
C ALA A 170 5.97 19.71 31.60
N PRO A 171 6.85 20.72 31.70
CA PRO A 171 7.79 20.81 32.83
C PRO A 171 7.03 20.80 34.16
N PRO A 172 7.56 20.15 35.18
CA PRO A 172 6.93 20.12 36.51
C PRO A 172 6.66 21.55 36.99
N LYS A 173 5.41 21.82 37.36
CA LYS A 173 5.04 23.10 37.94
C LYS A 173 5.88 23.27 39.24
N LYS A 174 6.72 24.29 39.25
CA LYS A 174 7.47 24.70 40.42
C LYS A 174 6.56 25.27 41.48
#